data_aba908c7379dc5505213281d60ad50d9
#
_entry.id   aba908c7379dc5505213281d60ad50d9
#
_cell.length_a   1.000
_cell.length_b   1.000
_cell.length_c   1.000
_cell.angle_alpha   90.00
_cell.angle_beta   90.00
_cell.angle_gamma   90.00
#
_symmetry.space_group_name_H-M   'P 1'
#
loop_
_entity.id
_entity.type
_entity.pdbx_description
1 polymer ?
#
loop_
_entity_poly.entity_id
_entity_poly.type
_entity_poly.pdbx_seq_one_letter_code
_entity_poly.pdbx_strand_id
1 'polypeptide(L)'
;MELKDFLKIAANVKPDHTQLERLRETPFYAFVHFSPNTYTNLEWGDGTEDPAIFNPTELDCEQWVKAIKSAGMKGLVLTAKHHDGFCLWQTKYTEHSMKNSPYKNGKGDIVKECADACRKHGVKFGFYLSPWDRNSPLYGTDEYNDYYVNQLTELLTNYGEIFHVWFDNACGEGPNGKKQIYDFDRYLKTIRKYQPNATFFNDKGGMRWCGNESGTAAHAQWCVVPYELCSIAEHKTEVEPLMEGSLNGIMNSDTTLGSIANIMYSKALTFCPAETDMSIRPGWFYHENEEPHSLDRLFNTYLRTVGGNTTFNLNIPPMPNGKFNEKDVERLKELGDKINAEFGVNLAENAEIIENKKTDSYQTEFIVKLKKKQPLKYIELAETIAEGQKVESFKIYSKNDDNLWNFEKHGTTIGSRKIVVLENVTTDEIKVQITSARDVVKMDWVKVY
;
A
#
# COMPACT_ATOMS: atom_id res chain seq x y z
N MET A 1 -25.65 8.17 22.06
CA MET A 1 -26.00 7.59 20.71
C MET A 1 -26.18 6.08 20.84
N GLU A 2 -27.12 5.48 20.10
CA GLU A 2 -27.27 4.02 20.07
C GLU A 2 -26.19 3.38 19.18
N LEU A 3 -25.78 2.14 19.52
CA LEU A 3 -24.75 1.42 18.75
C LEU A 3 -25.07 1.35 17.24
N LYS A 4 -26.31 1.10 16.88
CA LYS A 4 -26.74 1.02 15.47
C LYS A 4 -26.51 2.33 14.71
N ASP A 5 -26.78 3.47 15.32
CA ASP A 5 -26.60 4.78 14.71
C ASP A 5 -25.12 5.12 14.57
N PHE A 6 -24.32 4.80 15.58
CA PHE A 6 -22.87 4.94 15.52
C PHE A 6 -22.25 4.10 14.38
N LEU A 7 -22.64 2.82 14.29
CA LEU A 7 -22.13 1.94 13.24
C LEU A 7 -22.53 2.40 11.85
N LYS A 8 -23.73 2.99 11.71
CA LYS A 8 -24.16 3.58 10.44
C LYS A 8 -23.33 4.79 10.05
N ILE A 9 -22.92 5.63 11.01
CA ILE A 9 -22.00 6.74 10.75
C ILE A 9 -20.64 6.16 10.31
N ALA A 10 -20.09 5.20 11.06
CA ALA A 10 -18.81 4.56 10.72
C ALA A 10 -18.82 3.91 9.32
N ALA A 11 -19.93 3.26 8.94
CA ALA A 11 -20.11 2.64 7.62
C ALA A 11 -20.12 3.64 6.46
N ASN A 12 -20.39 4.91 6.73
CA ASN A 12 -20.53 5.97 5.73
C ASN A 12 -19.36 6.99 5.74
N VAL A 13 -18.28 6.71 6.48
CA VAL A 13 -17.03 7.44 6.34
C VAL A 13 -16.37 7.01 5.03
N LYS A 14 -16.22 7.98 4.11
CA LYS A 14 -15.83 7.71 2.71
C LYS A 14 -14.36 7.99 2.46
N PRO A 15 -13.73 7.29 1.49
CA PRO A 15 -12.45 7.71 0.96
C PRO A 15 -12.55 9.06 0.24
N ASP A 16 -11.46 9.79 0.20
CA ASP A 16 -11.29 10.82 -0.82
C ASP A 16 -11.00 10.20 -2.20
N HIS A 17 -10.97 11.03 -3.24
CA HIS A 17 -10.76 10.54 -4.60
C HIS A 17 -9.37 9.92 -4.80
N THR A 18 -8.34 10.41 -4.09
CA THR A 18 -6.96 9.91 -4.20
C THR A 18 -6.83 8.53 -3.56
N GLN A 19 -7.42 8.33 -2.38
CA GLN A 19 -7.46 7.04 -1.69
C GLN A 19 -8.27 6.00 -2.49
N LEU A 20 -9.41 6.42 -3.07
CA LEU A 20 -10.24 5.54 -3.90
C LEU A 20 -9.47 5.08 -5.16
N GLU A 21 -8.84 6.01 -5.88
CA GLU A 21 -8.00 5.68 -7.04
C GLU A 21 -6.87 4.74 -6.65
N ARG A 22 -6.22 5.00 -5.50
CA ARG A 22 -5.14 4.17 -4.99
C ARG A 22 -5.58 2.72 -4.77
N LEU A 23 -6.71 2.52 -4.08
CA LEU A 23 -7.25 1.19 -3.79
C LEU A 23 -7.71 0.44 -5.03
N ARG A 24 -8.24 1.15 -6.04
CA ARG A 24 -8.84 0.55 -7.24
C ARG A 24 -7.84 0.37 -8.39
N GLU A 25 -7.06 1.43 -8.67
CA GLU A 25 -6.23 1.48 -9.86
C GLU A 25 -4.78 1.05 -9.62
N THR A 26 -4.25 1.28 -8.41
CA THR A 26 -2.85 1.04 -8.10
C THR A 26 -2.65 0.30 -6.78
N PRO A 27 -3.40 -0.80 -6.52
CA PRO A 27 -3.27 -1.54 -5.25
C PRO A 27 -1.96 -2.34 -5.15
N PHE A 28 -1.27 -2.60 -6.27
CA PHE A 28 0.00 -3.33 -6.34
C PHE A 28 1.04 -2.52 -7.10
N TYR A 29 2.17 -2.22 -6.44
CA TYR A 29 3.21 -1.36 -6.97
C TYR A 29 4.57 -1.67 -6.35
N ALA A 30 5.62 -1.11 -6.96
CA ALA A 30 7.00 -1.36 -6.58
C ALA A 30 7.54 -0.29 -5.63
N PHE A 31 8.41 -0.71 -4.73
CA PHE A 31 9.40 0.12 -4.07
C PHE A 31 10.78 -0.16 -4.68
N VAL A 32 11.63 0.84 -4.74
CA VAL A 32 13.01 0.68 -5.20
C VAL A 32 13.93 1.37 -4.21
N HIS A 33 14.66 0.58 -3.41
CA HIS A 33 15.68 1.07 -2.50
C HIS A 33 17.05 1.07 -3.19
N PHE A 34 17.60 2.26 -3.41
CA PHE A 34 18.89 2.46 -4.06
C PHE A 34 19.57 3.67 -3.44
N SER A 35 20.77 3.49 -2.88
CA SER A 35 21.57 4.56 -2.25
C SER A 35 23.01 4.06 -2.05
N PRO A 36 23.92 4.84 -1.44
CA PRO A 36 25.22 4.35 -1.00
C PRO A 36 25.18 3.04 -0.21
N ASN A 37 24.07 2.72 0.48
CA ASN A 37 23.89 1.46 1.21
C ASN A 37 24.06 0.22 0.32
N THR A 38 23.64 0.30 -0.94
CA THR A 38 23.88 -0.77 -1.94
C THR A 38 25.36 -1.09 -2.13
N TYR A 39 26.25 -0.11 -1.95
CA TYR A 39 27.69 -0.25 -2.14
C TYR A 39 28.45 -0.57 -0.85
N THR A 40 27.87 -0.22 0.30
CA THR A 40 28.45 -0.50 1.62
C THR A 40 27.95 -1.80 2.23
N ASN A 41 27.01 -2.47 1.59
CA ASN A 41 26.35 -3.69 2.09
C ASN A 41 25.65 -3.47 3.44
N LEU A 42 25.03 -2.29 3.64
CA LEU A 42 24.32 -1.91 4.84
C LEU A 42 22.85 -1.64 4.53
N GLU A 43 21.98 -1.89 5.51
CA GLU A 43 20.57 -1.49 5.44
C GLU A 43 20.39 -0.01 5.83
N TRP A 44 21.21 0.49 6.76
CA TRP A 44 21.20 1.86 7.22
C TRP A 44 22.62 2.43 7.22
N GLY A 45 22.90 3.31 6.28
CA GLY A 45 24.13 4.10 6.27
C GLY A 45 24.19 5.06 7.45
N ASP A 46 25.37 5.54 7.77
CA ASP A 46 25.60 6.46 8.90
C ASP A 46 25.57 7.94 8.51
N GLY A 47 25.49 8.24 7.22
CA GLY A 47 25.46 9.60 6.67
C GLY A 47 26.84 10.18 6.42
N THR A 48 27.91 9.39 6.58
CA THR A 48 29.31 9.80 6.31
C THR A 48 29.87 9.20 5.04
N GLU A 49 29.04 8.44 4.30
CA GLU A 49 29.42 7.78 3.06
C GLU A 49 29.91 8.81 2.02
N ASP A 50 31.08 8.53 1.42
CA ASP A 50 31.59 9.37 0.33
C ASP A 50 30.66 9.23 -0.89
N PRO A 51 30.03 10.32 -1.39
CA PRO A 51 29.24 10.29 -2.62
C PRO A 51 29.93 9.63 -3.81
N ALA A 52 31.27 9.61 -3.83
CA ALA A 52 32.05 9.00 -4.89
C ALA A 52 31.91 7.48 -5.00
N ILE A 53 31.46 6.78 -3.95
CA ILE A 53 31.19 5.35 -4.03
C ILE A 53 29.94 5.02 -4.84
N PHE A 54 29.00 5.95 -4.95
CA PHE A 54 27.74 5.75 -5.64
C PHE A 54 27.93 5.98 -7.16
N ASN A 55 28.19 4.91 -7.89
CA ASN A 55 28.47 4.97 -9.33
C ASN A 55 27.80 3.82 -10.11
N PRO A 56 26.51 3.90 -10.42
CA PRO A 56 25.79 2.86 -11.15
C PRO A 56 26.15 2.88 -12.64
N THR A 57 27.20 2.15 -13.01
CA THR A 57 27.81 2.18 -14.36
C THR A 57 26.90 1.70 -15.49
N GLU A 58 25.84 0.95 -15.18
CA GLU A 58 24.91 0.37 -16.14
C GLU A 58 23.43 0.69 -15.79
N LEU A 59 23.18 1.84 -15.15
CA LEU A 59 21.82 2.21 -14.73
C LEU A 59 20.81 2.06 -15.88
N ASP A 60 19.74 1.31 -15.64
CA ASP A 60 18.67 1.09 -16.61
C ASP A 60 17.29 1.13 -15.92
N CYS A 61 16.76 2.34 -15.73
CA CYS A 61 15.44 2.53 -15.17
C CYS A 61 14.31 1.97 -16.07
N GLU A 62 14.55 1.80 -17.38
CA GLU A 62 13.57 1.14 -18.25
C GLU A 62 13.49 -0.37 -17.97
N GLN A 63 14.61 -1.02 -17.63
CA GLN A 63 14.61 -2.41 -17.19
C GLN A 63 13.78 -2.55 -15.89
N TRP A 64 13.97 -1.64 -14.93
CA TRP A 64 13.15 -1.65 -13.69
C TRP A 64 11.66 -1.60 -14.01
N VAL A 65 11.25 -0.61 -14.82
CA VAL A 65 9.85 -0.41 -15.16
C VAL A 65 9.27 -1.58 -15.94
N LYS A 66 10.02 -2.17 -16.87
CA LYS A 66 9.56 -3.36 -17.62
C LYS A 66 9.39 -4.57 -16.71
N ALA A 67 10.33 -4.77 -15.77
CA ALA A 67 10.29 -5.86 -14.80
C ALA A 67 9.06 -5.75 -13.88
N ILE A 68 8.79 -4.59 -13.28
CA ILE A 68 7.62 -4.41 -12.40
C ILE A 68 6.30 -4.55 -13.18
N LYS A 69 6.24 -4.07 -14.42
CA LYS A 69 5.07 -4.27 -15.29
C LYS A 69 4.80 -5.72 -15.58
N SER A 70 5.83 -6.54 -15.73
CA SER A 70 5.65 -7.98 -15.95
C SER A 70 4.97 -8.67 -14.77
N ALA A 71 5.11 -8.16 -13.56
CA ALA A 71 4.40 -8.60 -12.36
C ALA A 71 2.96 -8.04 -12.23
N GLY A 72 2.54 -7.15 -13.15
CA GLY A 72 1.23 -6.50 -13.09
C GLY A 72 1.19 -5.23 -12.22
N MET A 73 2.34 -4.72 -11.78
CA MET A 73 2.42 -3.49 -11.00
C MET A 73 2.16 -2.26 -11.87
N LYS A 74 1.50 -1.24 -11.30
CA LYS A 74 1.09 -0.02 -12.02
C LYS A 74 1.75 1.26 -11.51
N GLY A 75 2.55 1.17 -10.46
CA GLY A 75 3.29 2.27 -9.85
C GLY A 75 4.68 1.87 -9.39
N LEU A 76 5.55 2.86 -9.20
CA LEU A 76 6.88 2.71 -8.64
C LEU A 76 7.15 3.89 -7.71
N VAL A 77 7.62 3.60 -6.50
CA VAL A 77 8.12 4.56 -5.51
C VAL A 77 9.63 4.38 -5.39
N LEU A 78 10.40 5.42 -5.71
CA LEU A 78 11.86 5.42 -5.59
C LEU A 78 12.29 6.05 -4.27
N THR A 79 13.22 5.45 -3.54
CA THR A 79 13.88 6.11 -2.40
C THR A 79 14.77 7.26 -2.90
N ALA A 80 14.18 8.44 -3.10
CA ALA A 80 14.94 9.60 -3.56
C ALA A 80 16.02 10.03 -2.56
N LYS A 81 15.76 9.89 -1.26
CA LYS A 81 16.73 10.04 -0.16
C LYS A 81 16.37 9.06 0.95
N HIS A 82 17.29 8.18 1.35
CA HIS A 82 17.15 7.30 2.52
C HIS A 82 17.75 7.96 3.78
N HIS A 83 17.85 7.24 4.90
CA HIS A 83 18.34 7.77 6.19
C HIS A 83 19.79 8.24 6.17
N ASP A 84 20.61 7.73 5.23
CA ASP A 84 21.99 8.21 4.98
C ASP A 84 22.06 9.67 4.51
N GLY A 85 20.93 10.25 4.09
CA GLY A 85 20.81 11.63 3.63
C GLY A 85 21.30 11.84 2.19
N PHE A 86 21.74 10.79 1.47
CA PHE A 86 22.21 10.92 0.09
C PHE A 86 21.04 11.14 -0.88
N CYS A 87 21.11 12.23 -1.65
CA CYS A 87 20.05 12.61 -2.58
C CYS A 87 20.30 12.10 -3.99
N LEU A 88 19.39 11.28 -4.53
CA LEU A 88 19.49 10.71 -5.89
C LEU A 88 19.19 11.71 -7.02
N TRP A 89 19.13 13.01 -6.73
CA TRP A 89 18.87 14.09 -7.68
C TRP A 89 19.80 15.29 -7.47
N GLN A 90 19.74 16.25 -8.36
CA GLN A 90 20.55 17.47 -8.34
C GLN A 90 19.98 18.51 -7.34
N THR A 91 19.87 18.15 -6.05
CA THR A 91 19.34 19.07 -5.04
C THR A 91 20.24 20.31 -4.86
N LYS A 92 19.62 21.44 -4.51
CA LYS A 92 20.34 22.69 -4.20
C LYS A 92 20.75 22.78 -2.71
N TYR A 93 20.29 21.84 -1.89
CA TYR A 93 20.30 22.01 -0.44
C TYR A 93 21.39 21.20 0.28
N THR A 94 22.03 20.26 -0.41
CA THR A 94 23.20 19.51 0.15
C THR A 94 24.17 19.12 -0.96
N GLU A 95 25.43 18.96 -0.58
CA GLU A 95 26.47 18.38 -1.41
C GLU A 95 26.52 16.83 -1.30
N HIS A 96 25.82 16.24 -0.32
CA HIS A 96 25.66 14.79 -0.18
C HIS A 96 24.62 14.27 -1.16
N SER A 97 24.99 14.23 -2.43
CA SER A 97 24.06 14.01 -3.55
C SER A 97 24.77 13.60 -4.82
N MET A 98 23.99 13.34 -5.86
CA MET A 98 24.46 13.00 -7.21
C MET A 98 25.46 14.01 -7.81
N LYS A 99 25.52 15.24 -7.28
CA LYS A 99 26.52 16.25 -7.71
C LYS A 99 27.97 15.75 -7.51
N ASN A 100 28.22 15.03 -6.45
CA ASN A 100 29.54 14.53 -6.10
C ASN A 100 29.72 13.03 -6.41
N SER A 101 28.74 12.40 -7.06
CA SER A 101 28.86 11.06 -7.62
C SER A 101 29.66 11.08 -8.95
N PRO A 102 30.49 10.08 -9.24
CA PRO A 102 31.13 9.94 -10.55
C PRO A 102 30.13 9.68 -11.69
N TYR A 103 28.95 9.20 -11.37
CA TYR A 103 27.92 8.90 -12.36
C TYR A 103 27.60 10.11 -13.23
N LYS A 104 27.77 9.95 -14.56
CA LYS A 104 27.63 11.03 -15.56
C LYS A 104 28.44 12.31 -15.21
N ASN A 105 29.60 12.13 -14.59
CA ASN A 105 30.49 13.23 -14.16
C ASN A 105 29.78 14.24 -13.24
N GLY A 106 29.03 13.77 -12.23
CA GLY A 106 28.29 14.61 -11.30
C GLY A 106 27.00 15.23 -11.86
N LYS A 107 26.57 14.85 -13.07
CA LYS A 107 25.36 15.39 -13.73
C LYS A 107 24.20 14.38 -13.76
N GLY A 108 24.36 13.22 -13.12
CA GLY A 108 23.32 12.22 -13.03
C GLY A 108 22.11 12.69 -12.19
N ASP A 109 20.94 12.23 -12.54
CA ASP A 109 19.68 12.47 -11.81
C ASP A 109 18.82 11.21 -11.93
N ILE A 110 18.95 10.32 -10.94
CA ILE A 110 18.26 9.01 -10.98
C ILE A 110 16.75 9.19 -10.80
N VAL A 111 16.34 10.19 -10.03
CA VAL A 111 14.91 10.51 -9.87
C VAL A 111 14.30 10.87 -11.23
N LYS A 112 14.99 11.70 -12.01
CA LYS A 112 14.56 12.07 -13.35
C LYS A 112 14.54 10.87 -14.29
N GLU A 113 15.59 10.08 -14.32
CA GLU A 113 15.70 8.92 -15.20
C GLU A 113 14.60 7.88 -14.90
N CYS A 114 14.29 7.65 -13.61
CA CYS A 114 13.21 6.77 -13.18
C CYS A 114 11.83 7.33 -13.53
N ALA A 115 11.57 8.62 -13.26
CA ALA A 115 10.31 9.29 -13.58
C ALA A 115 10.03 9.29 -15.09
N ASP A 116 11.05 9.54 -15.91
CA ASP A 116 10.94 9.52 -17.38
C ASP A 116 10.66 8.11 -17.90
N ALA A 117 11.31 7.07 -17.35
CA ALA A 117 11.04 5.67 -17.69
C ALA A 117 9.61 5.27 -17.30
N CYS A 118 9.15 5.64 -16.10
CA CYS A 118 7.77 5.40 -15.66
C CYS A 118 6.76 6.03 -16.64
N ARG A 119 6.94 7.31 -16.99
CA ARG A 119 6.07 8.02 -17.92
C ARG A 119 6.06 7.37 -19.30
N LYS A 120 7.22 7.01 -19.84
CA LYS A 120 7.36 6.35 -21.15
C LYS A 120 6.59 5.03 -21.21
N HIS A 121 6.54 4.28 -20.12
CA HIS A 121 5.92 2.96 -20.06
C HIS A 121 4.53 2.93 -19.42
N GLY A 122 3.95 4.11 -19.09
CA GLY A 122 2.61 4.22 -18.48
C GLY A 122 2.53 3.63 -17.07
N VAL A 123 3.61 3.75 -16.30
CA VAL A 123 3.66 3.43 -14.86
C VAL A 123 3.60 4.74 -14.08
N LYS A 124 2.85 4.77 -12.99
CA LYS A 124 2.77 5.94 -12.10
C LYS A 124 4.07 6.07 -11.30
N PHE A 125 4.59 7.29 -11.18
CA PHE A 125 5.81 7.57 -10.44
C PHE A 125 5.51 8.22 -9.09
N GLY A 126 6.16 7.74 -8.05
CA GLY A 126 6.19 8.30 -6.71
C GLY A 126 7.59 8.26 -6.12
N PHE A 127 7.77 8.86 -4.97
CA PHE A 127 9.05 8.86 -4.29
C PHE A 127 8.90 8.71 -2.78
N TYR A 128 9.93 8.16 -2.17
CA TYR A 128 10.17 8.17 -0.74
C TYR A 128 11.21 9.24 -0.42
N LEU A 129 10.94 10.06 0.57
CA LEU A 129 11.86 11.05 1.10
C LEU A 129 11.98 10.86 2.62
N SER A 130 13.11 10.29 3.09
CA SER A 130 13.33 10.09 4.51
C SER A 130 13.30 11.41 5.25
N PRO A 131 12.45 11.55 6.30
CA PRO A 131 12.56 12.69 7.21
C PRO A 131 13.76 12.55 8.16
N TRP A 132 14.20 11.33 8.47
CA TRP A 132 15.45 11.11 9.19
C TRP A 132 16.62 11.29 8.25
N ASP A 133 17.57 12.14 8.64
CA ASP A 133 18.74 12.51 7.85
C ASP A 133 19.98 12.47 8.73
N ARG A 134 20.83 11.48 8.50
CA ARG A 134 22.03 11.22 9.28
C ARG A 134 23.25 12.03 8.79
N ASN A 135 23.10 12.74 7.65
CA ASN A 135 24.15 13.59 7.09
C ASN A 135 23.93 15.06 7.43
N SER A 136 22.70 15.57 7.41
CA SER A 136 22.42 17.01 7.53
C SER A 136 22.79 17.54 8.92
N PRO A 137 23.66 18.57 9.01
CA PRO A 137 23.97 19.23 10.29
C PRO A 137 22.77 20.00 10.87
N LEU A 138 21.74 20.29 10.06
CA LEU A 138 20.51 20.94 10.49
C LEU A 138 19.56 20.00 11.22
N TYR A 139 19.72 18.66 11.08
CA TYR A 139 18.82 17.70 11.70
C TYR A 139 18.80 17.86 13.21
N GLY A 140 17.61 17.82 13.82
CA GLY A 140 17.41 18.09 15.25
C GLY A 140 17.26 19.57 15.57
N THR A 141 17.03 20.43 14.56
CA THR A 141 16.73 21.85 14.71
C THR A 141 15.48 22.26 13.94
N ASP A 142 14.92 23.45 14.22
CA ASP A 142 13.73 23.96 13.53
C ASP A 142 14.01 24.23 12.04
N GLU A 143 15.24 24.66 11.71
CA GLU A 143 15.68 24.94 10.33
C GLU A 143 15.68 23.69 9.46
N TYR A 144 15.75 22.50 10.05
CA TYR A 144 15.67 21.26 9.30
C TYR A 144 14.31 21.09 8.62
N ASN A 145 13.21 21.53 9.22
CA ASN A 145 11.90 21.48 8.59
C ASN A 145 11.84 22.35 7.32
N ASP A 146 12.55 23.50 7.29
CA ASP A 146 12.71 24.31 6.09
C ASP A 146 13.53 23.59 5.01
N TYR A 147 14.65 23.01 5.41
CA TYR A 147 15.52 22.22 4.53
C TYR A 147 14.72 21.05 3.90
N TYR A 148 13.96 20.30 4.71
CA TYR A 148 13.15 19.20 4.26
C TYR A 148 12.04 19.63 3.29
N VAL A 149 11.30 20.69 3.59
CA VAL A 149 10.26 21.25 2.71
C VAL A 149 10.84 21.73 1.38
N ASN A 150 12.04 22.27 1.40
CA ASN A 150 12.72 22.70 0.18
C ASN A 150 13.08 21.51 -0.72
N GLN A 151 13.63 20.42 -0.16
CA GLN A 151 13.88 19.18 -0.90
C GLN A 151 12.58 18.55 -1.42
N LEU A 152 11.55 18.48 -0.57
CA LEU A 152 10.22 18.00 -0.94
C LEU A 152 9.64 18.81 -2.10
N THR A 153 9.79 20.14 -2.07
CA THR A 153 9.34 21.02 -3.15
C THR A 153 10.06 20.73 -4.47
N GLU A 154 11.38 20.53 -4.45
CA GLU A 154 12.12 20.13 -5.66
C GLU A 154 11.54 18.86 -6.28
N LEU A 155 11.28 17.82 -5.46
CA LEU A 155 10.75 16.54 -5.92
C LEU A 155 9.31 16.67 -6.46
N LEU A 156 8.48 17.48 -5.82
CA LEU A 156 7.08 17.69 -6.24
C LEU A 156 6.92 18.55 -7.51
N THR A 157 7.95 19.33 -7.89
CA THR A 157 7.81 20.30 -8.99
C THR A 157 8.64 19.97 -10.23
N ASN A 158 9.68 19.13 -10.12
CA ASN A 158 10.64 18.93 -11.21
C ASN A 158 10.43 17.62 -12.01
N TYR A 159 9.61 16.69 -11.54
CA TYR A 159 9.56 15.33 -12.09
C TYR A 159 8.19 14.93 -12.68
N GLY A 160 7.29 15.90 -12.86
CA GLY A 160 5.97 15.70 -13.41
C GLY A 160 4.95 15.26 -12.37
N GLU A 161 3.96 14.48 -12.78
CA GLU A 161 2.91 13.98 -11.88
C GLU A 161 3.47 12.96 -10.90
N ILE A 162 3.14 13.14 -9.63
CA ILE A 162 3.49 12.25 -8.52
C ILE A 162 2.21 11.59 -8.01
N PHE A 163 2.17 10.24 -8.04
CA PHE A 163 0.98 9.53 -7.53
C PHE A 163 1.03 9.25 -6.03
N HIS A 164 2.24 9.17 -5.46
CA HIS A 164 2.43 8.78 -4.06
C HIS A 164 3.72 9.37 -3.48
N VAL A 165 3.63 9.92 -2.28
CA VAL A 165 4.77 10.37 -1.48
C VAL A 165 4.87 9.53 -0.23
N TRP A 166 6.02 8.90 0.00
CA TRP A 166 6.24 8.03 1.12
C TRP A 166 7.11 8.71 2.18
N PHE A 167 6.57 8.86 3.39
CA PHE A 167 7.28 9.36 4.56
C PHE A 167 7.56 8.22 5.53
N ASP A 168 8.82 8.02 5.87
CA ASP A 168 9.19 7.13 6.96
C ASP A 168 8.94 7.81 8.31
N ASN A 169 8.58 7.02 9.32
CA ASN A 169 8.45 7.52 10.69
C ASN A 169 9.68 7.23 11.56
N ALA A 170 10.72 6.62 10.99
CA ALA A 170 12.00 6.47 11.68
C ALA A 170 12.51 7.84 12.13
N CYS A 171 12.89 7.93 13.39
CA CYS A 171 13.36 9.15 14.04
C CYS A 171 14.50 8.82 15.00
N GLY A 172 15.67 8.53 14.44
CA GLY A 172 16.91 8.36 15.17
C GLY A 172 17.61 9.70 15.44
N GLU A 173 18.82 9.64 15.98
CA GLU A 173 19.69 10.80 16.16
C GLU A 173 20.35 11.20 14.84
N GLY A 174 20.56 12.49 14.67
CA GLY A 174 21.38 13.05 13.59
C GLY A 174 22.84 13.23 13.98
N PRO A 175 23.65 13.89 13.13
CA PRO A 175 25.10 14.09 13.38
C PRO A 175 25.40 14.84 14.68
N ASN A 176 24.46 15.65 15.14
CA ASN A 176 24.57 16.43 16.38
C ASN A 176 24.03 15.71 17.63
N GLY A 177 23.67 14.42 17.53
CA GLY A 177 23.10 13.62 18.61
C GLY A 177 21.67 13.97 19.02
N LYS A 178 20.96 14.76 18.21
CA LYS A 178 19.57 15.15 18.47
C LYS A 178 18.61 14.43 17.58
N LYS A 179 17.37 14.21 18.06
CA LYS A 179 16.22 13.77 17.27
C LYS A 179 15.45 14.97 16.75
N GLN A 180 14.86 14.82 15.56
CA GLN A 180 14.06 15.85 14.93
C GLN A 180 12.60 15.82 15.41
N ILE A 181 11.99 16.98 15.49
CA ILE A 181 10.54 17.13 15.57
C ILE A 181 10.04 17.44 14.16
N TYR A 182 9.38 16.48 13.53
CA TYR A 182 8.90 16.59 12.15
C TYR A 182 7.62 17.42 12.08
N ASP A 183 7.56 18.38 11.17
CA ASP A 183 6.36 19.19 10.86
C ASP A 183 5.55 18.53 9.70
N PHE A 184 4.95 17.36 9.98
CA PHE A 184 4.15 16.63 8.99
C PHE A 184 2.98 17.44 8.45
N ASP A 185 2.38 18.33 9.23
CA ASP A 185 1.30 19.21 8.74
C ASP A 185 1.79 20.12 7.62
N ARG A 186 2.99 20.67 7.75
CA ARG A 186 3.62 21.50 6.73
C ARG A 186 4.03 20.67 5.50
N TYR A 187 4.55 19.46 5.72
CA TYR A 187 4.92 18.55 4.64
C TYR A 187 3.68 18.18 3.81
N LEU A 188 2.57 17.84 4.46
CA LEU A 188 1.31 17.53 3.79
C LEU A 188 0.76 18.73 3.02
N LYS A 189 0.73 19.94 3.61
CA LYS A 189 0.33 21.17 2.93
C LYS A 189 1.17 21.43 1.68
N THR A 190 2.46 21.10 1.72
CA THR A 190 3.37 21.23 0.57
C THR A 190 3.01 20.25 -0.54
N ILE A 191 2.70 18.99 -0.21
CA ILE A 191 2.19 18.01 -1.20
C ILE A 191 0.91 18.53 -1.84
N ARG A 192 -0.09 18.93 -1.06
CA ARG A 192 -1.39 19.39 -1.57
C ARG A 192 -1.27 20.60 -2.46
N LYS A 193 -0.31 21.49 -2.18
CA LYS A 193 -0.05 22.67 -3.00
C LYS A 193 0.44 22.33 -4.40
N TYR A 194 1.34 21.35 -4.52
CA TYR A 194 2.01 21.07 -5.80
C TYR A 194 1.50 19.81 -6.49
N GLN A 195 1.00 18.82 -5.73
CA GLN A 195 0.51 17.54 -6.23
C GLN A 195 -0.80 17.16 -5.50
N PRO A 196 -1.92 17.86 -5.79
CA PRO A 196 -3.18 17.67 -5.05
C PRO A 196 -3.78 16.27 -5.21
N ASN A 197 -3.41 15.55 -6.26
CA ASN A 197 -3.87 14.19 -6.54
C ASN A 197 -2.94 13.09 -5.99
N ALA A 198 -1.81 13.46 -5.35
CA ALA A 198 -0.93 12.46 -4.75
C ALA A 198 -1.53 11.92 -3.45
N THR A 199 -1.50 10.61 -3.27
CA THR A 199 -1.63 10.03 -1.92
C THR A 199 -0.33 10.21 -1.16
N PHE A 200 -0.38 10.09 0.16
CA PHE A 200 0.83 10.05 0.97
C PHE A 200 0.75 8.88 1.94
N PHE A 201 1.91 8.29 2.24
CA PHE A 201 2.06 7.30 3.28
C PHE A 201 2.64 7.95 4.53
N ASN A 202 1.95 7.76 5.61
CA ASN A 202 2.47 7.98 6.96
C ASN A 202 1.62 7.18 7.92
N ASP A 203 2.21 6.56 8.92
CA ASP A 203 1.48 5.73 9.88
C ASP A 203 0.46 6.50 10.73
N LYS A 204 0.45 7.84 10.66
CA LYS A 204 -0.53 8.71 11.33
C LYS A 204 -1.64 9.23 10.45
N GLY A 205 -1.61 8.96 9.13
CA GLY A 205 -2.66 9.44 8.22
C GLY A 205 -2.36 9.17 6.75
N GLY A 206 -3.32 9.45 5.88
CA GLY A 206 -3.25 9.16 4.46
C GLY A 206 -3.46 7.67 4.17
N MET A 207 -2.39 6.98 3.82
CA MET A 207 -2.28 5.52 3.82
C MET A 207 -1.51 5.13 5.08
N ARG A 208 -2.05 4.25 5.92
CA ARG A 208 -1.38 3.83 7.16
C ARG A 208 -0.57 2.55 6.97
N TRP A 209 0.49 2.39 7.73
CA TRP A 209 1.27 1.16 7.75
C TRP A 209 0.49 0.01 8.42
N CYS A 210 0.62 -1.22 7.88
CA CYS A 210 -0.03 -2.40 8.47
C CYS A 210 0.71 -2.98 9.70
N GLY A 211 1.84 -2.38 10.10
CA GLY A 211 2.57 -2.71 11.33
C GLY A 211 3.67 -3.77 11.19
N ASN A 212 4.00 -4.18 9.97
CA ASN A 212 5.09 -5.12 9.72
C ASN A 212 5.62 -4.99 8.29
N GLU A 213 6.88 -5.42 8.09
CA GLU A 213 7.58 -5.44 6.81
C GLU A 213 7.60 -6.85 6.17
N SER A 214 6.70 -7.72 6.59
CA SER A 214 6.67 -9.12 6.15
C SER A 214 5.60 -9.43 5.09
N GLY A 215 4.86 -8.40 4.64
CA GLY A 215 3.75 -8.57 3.72
C GLY A 215 2.51 -9.21 4.36
N THR A 216 2.26 -8.94 5.65
CA THR A 216 1.14 -9.54 6.38
C THR A 216 0.06 -8.50 6.67
N ALA A 217 -1.12 -8.66 6.07
CA ALA A 217 -2.30 -7.85 6.36
C ALA A 217 -3.14 -8.46 7.50
N ALA A 218 -3.92 -7.64 8.19
CA ALA A 218 -4.87 -8.10 9.19
C ALA A 218 -5.95 -9.00 8.56
N HIS A 219 -6.43 -9.99 9.30
CA HIS A 219 -7.49 -10.87 8.82
C HIS A 219 -8.81 -10.10 8.59
N ALA A 220 -9.13 -9.16 9.49
CA ALA A 220 -10.25 -8.22 9.38
C ALA A 220 -9.71 -6.81 9.14
N GLN A 221 -9.43 -6.47 7.87
CA GLN A 221 -8.81 -5.20 7.51
C GLN A 221 -9.86 -4.11 7.31
N TRP A 222 -9.80 -3.09 8.16
CA TRP A 222 -10.67 -1.92 8.11
C TRP A 222 -9.95 -0.70 7.54
N CYS A 223 -10.66 0.07 6.70
CA CYS A 223 -10.22 1.38 6.23
C CYS A 223 -10.73 2.52 7.12
N VAL A 224 -11.84 2.31 7.85
CA VAL A 224 -12.40 3.31 8.77
C VAL A 224 -11.87 3.04 10.17
N VAL A 225 -11.15 4.02 10.72
CA VAL A 225 -10.37 3.90 11.95
C VAL A 225 -10.50 5.15 12.83
N PRO A 226 -10.12 5.10 14.13
CA PRO A 226 -10.07 6.27 14.99
C PRO A 226 -9.18 7.37 14.43
N TYR A 227 -9.72 8.59 14.27
CA TYR A 227 -8.95 9.74 13.80
C TYR A 227 -7.80 10.10 14.75
N GLU A 228 -7.99 9.93 16.04
CA GLU A 228 -6.99 10.25 17.08
C GLU A 228 -5.66 9.49 16.87
N LEU A 229 -5.72 8.31 16.24
CA LEU A 229 -4.55 7.50 15.91
C LEU A 229 -3.99 7.82 14.50
N CYS A 230 -4.77 8.54 13.68
CA CYS A 230 -4.40 8.97 12.34
C CYS A 230 -4.45 10.51 12.24
N SER A 231 -3.89 11.21 13.22
CA SER A 231 -4.11 12.64 13.48
C SER A 231 -3.69 13.60 12.37
N ILE A 232 -2.90 13.16 11.41
CA ILE A 232 -2.58 13.93 10.21
C ILE A 232 -3.46 13.57 8.98
N ALA A 233 -4.46 12.70 9.16
CA ALA A 233 -5.44 12.46 8.11
C ALA A 233 -6.21 13.76 7.78
N GLU A 234 -6.43 14.02 6.50
CA GLU A 234 -6.99 15.30 6.03
C GLU A 234 -8.48 15.45 6.36
N HIS A 235 -9.18 14.34 6.51
CA HIS A 235 -10.63 14.34 6.73
C HIS A 235 -11.00 13.57 7.99
N LYS A 236 -11.92 14.11 8.76
CA LYS A 236 -12.50 13.46 9.93
C LYS A 236 -14.02 13.58 9.93
N THR A 237 -14.67 12.58 10.48
CA THR A 237 -16.12 12.58 10.79
C THR A 237 -16.26 12.57 12.29
N GLU A 238 -16.76 13.66 12.87
CA GLU A 238 -17.03 13.77 14.31
C GLU A 238 -18.13 12.75 14.71
N VAL A 239 -17.90 12.08 15.83
CA VAL A 239 -18.84 11.12 16.42
C VAL A 239 -18.92 11.32 17.93
N GLU A 240 -20.04 10.94 18.51
CA GLU A 240 -20.18 10.85 19.96
C GLU A 240 -19.72 9.45 20.41
N PRO A 241 -18.68 9.34 21.24
CA PRO A 241 -18.20 8.04 21.72
C PRO A 241 -19.32 7.25 22.39
N LEU A 242 -19.36 5.95 22.15
CA LEU A 242 -20.34 5.05 22.80
C LEU A 242 -19.90 4.63 24.19
N MET A 243 -18.59 4.65 24.44
CA MET A 243 -17.98 4.22 25.70
C MET A 243 -17.06 5.31 26.22
N GLU A 244 -17.10 5.52 27.53
CA GLU A 244 -16.08 6.29 28.24
C GLU A 244 -14.80 5.45 28.30
N GLY A 245 -13.67 6.07 27.99
CA GLY A 245 -12.37 5.41 27.97
C GLY A 245 -11.38 6.13 27.06
N SER A 246 -10.31 5.43 26.74
CA SER A 246 -9.27 5.97 25.85
C SER A 246 -8.73 4.90 24.93
N LEU A 247 -8.13 5.34 23.83
CA LEU A 247 -7.40 4.50 22.88
C LEU A 247 -5.95 4.23 23.34
N ASN A 248 -5.65 4.41 24.64
CA ASN A 248 -4.31 4.20 25.20
C ASN A 248 -3.84 2.75 24.98
N GLY A 249 -2.64 2.61 24.45
CA GLY A 249 -2.05 1.30 24.14
C GLY A 249 -2.49 0.71 22.79
N ILE A 250 -3.36 1.39 22.04
CA ILE A 250 -3.70 1.03 20.67
C ILE A 250 -2.86 1.87 19.71
N MET A 251 -2.21 1.23 18.76
CA MET A 251 -1.43 1.91 17.72
C MET A 251 -2.20 1.88 16.39
N ASN A 252 -1.88 2.82 15.51
CA ASN A 252 -2.45 2.88 14.15
C ASN A 252 -2.10 1.66 13.27
N SER A 253 -1.08 0.91 13.63
CA SER A 253 -0.68 -0.37 13.04
C SER A 253 -1.41 -1.58 13.64
N ASP A 254 -2.27 -1.39 14.65
CA ASP A 254 -2.96 -2.51 15.31
C ASP A 254 -3.92 -3.23 14.35
N THR A 255 -3.88 -4.56 14.38
CA THR A 255 -4.70 -5.41 13.50
C THR A 255 -6.21 -5.30 13.77
N THR A 256 -6.60 -4.79 14.93
CA THR A 256 -8.00 -4.62 15.34
C THR A 256 -8.49 -3.17 15.23
N LEU A 257 -7.67 -2.26 14.67
CA LEU A 257 -7.85 -0.82 14.74
C LEU A 257 -9.26 -0.33 14.37
N GLY A 258 -9.84 -0.83 13.29
CA GLY A 258 -11.18 -0.45 12.85
C GLY A 258 -12.32 -1.34 13.40
N SER A 259 -12.03 -2.26 14.34
CA SER A 259 -13.08 -3.07 14.98
C SER A 259 -14.03 -2.23 15.82
N ILE A 260 -15.25 -2.73 16.04
CA ILE A 260 -16.24 -2.06 16.90
C ILE A 260 -15.63 -1.79 18.29
N ALA A 261 -14.90 -2.76 18.84
CA ALA A 261 -14.26 -2.66 20.15
C ALA A 261 -13.32 -1.46 20.29
N ASN A 262 -12.71 -1.02 19.21
CA ASN A 262 -11.78 0.13 19.21
C ASN A 262 -12.46 1.44 18.81
N ILE A 263 -13.27 1.43 17.74
CA ILE A 263 -13.88 2.68 17.25
C ILE A 263 -14.90 3.28 18.21
N MET A 264 -15.49 2.47 19.11
CA MET A 264 -16.50 2.92 20.07
C MET A 264 -16.00 3.93 21.11
N TYR A 265 -14.67 4.06 21.28
CA TYR A 265 -14.04 5.05 22.17
C TYR A 265 -13.64 6.34 21.44
N SER A 266 -13.75 6.36 20.11
CA SER A 266 -13.28 7.49 19.30
C SER A 266 -14.27 8.65 19.32
N LYS A 267 -13.72 9.88 19.26
CA LYS A 267 -14.50 11.13 19.09
C LYS A 267 -14.59 11.56 17.63
N ALA A 268 -13.79 10.96 16.78
CA ALA A 268 -13.83 11.17 15.34
C ALA A 268 -13.30 9.95 14.59
N LEU A 269 -13.85 9.68 13.42
CA LEU A 269 -13.43 8.61 12.52
C LEU A 269 -12.86 9.19 11.23
N THR A 270 -11.94 8.46 10.62
CA THR A 270 -11.38 8.81 9.31
C THR A 270 -11.28 7.58 8.42
N PHE A 271 -11.29 7.79 7.10
CA PHE A 271 -10.94 6.76 6.13
C PHE A 271 -9.41 6.77 5.95
N CYS A 272 -8.75 5.72 6.38
CA CYS A 272 -7.30 5.58 6.34
C CYS A 272 -6.95 4.11 6.00
N PRO A 273 -6.87 3.76 4.71
CA PRO A 273 -6.60 2.39 4.28
C PRO A 273 -5.16 1.98 4.62
N ALA A 274 -4.97 0.69 4.84
CA ALA A 274 -3.66 0.15 5.15
C ALA A 274 -2.83 -0.09 3.88
N GLU A 275 -1.53 0.14 4.02
CA GLU A 275 -0.50 -0.27 3.09
C GLU A 275 0.34 -1.37 3.71
N THR A 276 0.62 -2.39 2.93
CA THR A 276 1.47 -3.52 3.29
C THR A 276 2.72 -3.48 2.45
N ASP A 277 3.87 -3.63 3.07
CA ASP A 277 5.16 -3.64 2.40
C ASP A 277 5.98 -4.88 2.73
N MET A 278 6.85 -5.27 1.82
CA MET A 278 7.93 -6.22 2.01
C MET A 278 8.96 -6.10 0.88
N SER A 279 10.15 -6.60 1.09
CA SER A 279 11.14 -6.73 0.02
C SER A 279 11.01 -8.08 -0.70
N ILE A 280 11.36 -8.11 -2.00
CA ILE A 280 11.48 -9.35 -2.77
C ILE A 280 12.62 -10.24 -2.25
N ARG A 281 13.60 -9.64 -1.58
CA ARG A 281 14.75 -10.27 -0.91
C ARG A 281 14.63 -10.09 0.61
N PRO A 282 15.46 -10.73 1.45
CA PRO A 282 15.47 -10.50 2.89
C PRO A 282 15.74 -9.03 3.26
N GLY A 283 16.73 -8.38 2.61
CA GLY A 283 17.08 -6.97 2.84
C GLY A 283 16.26 -5.99 1.99
N TRP A 284 16.23 -4.71 2.40
CA TRP A 284 15.67 -3.61 1.62
C TRP A 284 16.62 -3.14 0.52
N PHE A 285 17.94 -3.16 0.80
CA PHE A 285 18.96 -2.93 -0.19
C PHE A 285 19.48 -4.24 -0.78
N TYR A 286 20.19 -4.17 -1.90
CA TYR A 286 20.73 -5.35 -2.56
C TYR A 286 21.94 -5.91 -1.78
N HIS A 287 21.90 -7.20 -1.49
CA HIS A 287 23.00 -7.98 -0.92
C HIS A 287 23.29 -9.18 -1.84
N GLU A 288 24.57 -9.39 -2.16
CA GLU A 288 24.97 -10.40 -3.14
C GLU A 288 24.62 -11.84 -2.73
N ASN A 289 24.63 -12.12 -1.42
CA ASN A 289 24.37 -13.47 -0.88
C ASN A 289 22.87 -13.76 -0.69
N GLU A 290 21.99 -12.82 -1.01
CA GLU A 290 20.55 -12.99 -0.87
C GLU A 290 19.90 -13.43 -2.18
N GLU A 291 18.84 -14.22 -2.05
CA GLU A 291 18.02 -14.69 -3.16
C GLU A 291 16.60 -14.12 -3.03
N PRO A 292 15.87 -13.95 -4.14
CA PRO A 292 14.46 -13.56 -4.06
C PRO A 292 13.64 -14.64 -3.38
N HIS A 293 12.61 -14.20 -2.65
CA HIS A 293 11.64 -15.11 -2.04
C HIS A 293 10.97 -16.00 -3.10
N SER A 294 10.49 -17.18 -2.66
CA SER A 294 9.82 -18.11 -3.55
C SER A 294 8.56 -17.51 -4.18
N LEU A 295 8.23 -17.97 -5.39
CA LEU A 295 7.01 -17.59 -6.09
C LEU A 295 5.76 -17.79 -5.21
N ASP A 296 5.67 -18.91 -4.51
CA ASP A 296 4.52 -19.21 -3.64
C ASP A 296 4.42 -18.23 -2.47
N ARG A 297 5.55 -17.80 -1.88
CA ARG A 297 5.53 -16.76 -0.83
C ARG A 297 4.99 -15.45 -1.38
N LEU A 298 5.50 -14.97 -2.51
CA LEU A 298 5.08 -13.71 -3.13
C LEU A 298 3.61 -13.76 -3.57
N PHE A 299 3.18 -14.85 -4.18
CA PHE A 299 1.79 -15.02 -4.61
C PHE A 299 0.83 -15.10 -3.42
N ASN A 300 1.18 -15.85 -2.36
CA ASN A 300 0.38 -15.88 -1.13
C ASN A 300 0.33 -14.52 -0.43
N THR A 301 1.41 -13.73 -0.49
CA THR A 301 1.41 -12.35 -0.01
C THR A 301 0.45 -11.50 -0.83
N TYR A 302 0.48 -11.57 -2.16
CA TYR A 302 -0.49 -10.88 -3.03
C TYR A 302 -1.94 -11.22 -2.68
N LEU A 303 -2.26 -12.50 -2.46
CA LEU A 303 -3.60 -12.92 -2.05
C LEU A 303 -4.05 -12.34 -0.71
N ARG A 304 -3.12 -12.19 0.24
CA ARG A 304 -3.42 -11.68 1.59
C ARG A 304 -3.42 -10.17 1.68
N THR A 305 -2.71 -9.48 0.81
CA THR A 305 -2.56 -8.01 0.81
C THR A 305 -3.54 -7.36 -0.15
N VAL A 306 -3.32 -7.44 -1.46
CA VAL A 306 -4.25 -6.94 -2.47
C VAL A 306 -5.62 -7.62 -2.34
N GLY A 307 -5.62 -8.93 -2.11
CA GLY A 307 -6.83 -9.70 -1.82
C GLY A 307 -7.29 -9.65 -0.36
N GLY A 308 -6.70 -8.79 0.46
CA GLY A 308 -7.00 -8.59 1.88
C GLY A 308 -7.42 -7.16 2.23
N ASN A 309 -7.83 -6.36 1.25
CA ASN A 309 -8.24 -4.95 1.44
C ASN A 309 -7.09 -4.01 1.87
N THR A 310 -5.87 -4.26 1.36
CA THR A 310 -4.72 -3.34 1.51
C THR A 310 -4.10 -3.04 0.14
N THR A 311 -3.25 -2.03 0.08
CA THR A 311 -2.30 -1.92 -1.02
C THR A 311 -1.05 -2.75 -0.71
N PHE A 312 -0.35 -3.21 -1.75
CA PHE A 312 0.88 -3.97 -1.63
C PHE A 312 2.04 -3.25 -2.31
N ASN A 313 3.04 -2.89 -1.53
CA ASN A 313 4.28 -2.28 -1.92
C ASN A 313 5.41 -3.32 -1.85
N LEU A 314 5.85 -3.82 -3.01
CA LEU A 314 6.92 -4.82 -3.10
C LEU A 314 8.22 -4.13 -3.49
N ASN A 315 9.24 -4.20 -2.62
CA ASN A 315 10.55 -3.63 -2.89
C ASN A 315 11.41 -4.54 -3.77
N ILE A 316 12.07 -3.94 -4.75
CA ILE A 316 13.05 -4.58 -5.62
C ILE A 316 14.33 -3.75 -5.61
N PRO A 317 15.41 -4.20 -4.93
CA PRO A 317 16.65 -3.44 -4.83
C PRO A 317 17.52 -3.61 -6.06
N PRO A 318 18.00 -2.52 -6.70
CA PRO A 318 19.00 -2.60 -7.76
C PRO A 318 20.37 -3.05 -7.25
N MET A 319 21.10 -3.78 -8.09
CA MET A 319 22.52 -4.09 -7.89
C MET A 319 23.38 -2.82 -7.96
N PRO A 320 24.65 -2.87 -7.51
CA PRO A 320 25.57 -1.73 -7.60
C PRO A 320 25.75 -1.15 -9.01
N ASN A 321 25.61 -1.97 -10.07
CA ASN A 321 25.66 -1.47 -11.44
C ASN A 321 24.43 -0.66 -11.88
N GLY A 322 23.35 -0.67 -11.10
CA GLY A 322 22.11 0.08 -11.36
C GLY A 322 21.02 -0.69 -12.10
N LYS A 323 21.12 -2.01 -12.27
CA LYS A 323 20.07 -2.87 -12.81
C LYS A 323 19.45 -3.74 -11.73
N PHE A 324 18.20 -4.16 -11.91
CA PHE A 324 17.67 -5.28 -11.13
C PHE A 324 18.41 -6.56 -11.48
N ASN A 325 18.61 -7.42 -10.49
CA ASN A 325 19.20 -8.74 -10.70
C ASN A 325 18.29 -9.59 -11.59
N GLU A 326 18.89 -10.40 -12.48
CA GLU A 326 18.13 -11.24 -13.42
C GLU A 326 17.17 -12.20 -12.70
N LYS A 327 17.56 -12.73 -11.54
CA LYS A 327 16.68 -13.60 -10.72
C LYS A 327 15.46 -12.86 -10.19
N ASP A 328 15.58 -11.57 -9.87
CA ASP A 328 14.46 -10.75 -9.42
C ASP A 328 13.52 -10.45 -10.60
N VAL A 329 14.09 -10.13 -11.76
CA VAL A 329 13.33 -9.91 -13.00
C VAL A 329 12.55 -11.15 -13.39
N GLU A 330 13.16 -12.33 -13.35
CA GLU A 330 12.51 -13.61 -13.62
C GLU A 330 11.41 -13.89 -12.60
N ARG A 331 11.68 -13.69 -11.30
CA ARG A 331 10.69 -13.89 -10.23
C ARG A 331 9.48 -12.96 -10.36
N LEU A 332 9.67 -11.71 -10.76
CA LEU A 332 8.57 -10.76 -11.02
C LEU A 332 7.72 -11.23 -12.21
N LYS A 333 8.36 -11.73 -13.26
CA LYS A 333 7.65 -12.28 -14.42
C LYS A 333 6.82 -13.52 -14.03
N GLU A 334 7.42 -14.46 -13.29
CA GLU A 334 6.73 -15.64 -12.78
C GLU A 334 5.50 -15.27 -11.93
N LEU A 335 5.63 -14.24 -11.07
CA LEU A 335 4.53 -13.74 -10.24
C LEU A 335 3.39 -13.19 -11.11
N GLY A 336 3.72 -12.37 -12.11
CA GLY A 336 2.73 -11.82 -13.03
C GLY A 336 2.04 -12.90 -13.86
N ASP A 337 2.81 -13.86 -14.38
CA ASP A 337 2.27 -15.00 -15.14
C ASP A 337 1.29 -15.81 -14.25
N LYS A 338 1.66 -16.08 -12.98
CA LYS A 338 0.79 -16.78 -12.03
C LYS A 338 -0.48 -15.99 -11.71
N ILE A 339 -0.38 -14.68 -11.45
CA ILE A 339 -1.55 -13.82 -11.21
C ILE A 339 -2.48 -13.85 -12.43
N ASN A 340 -1.93 -13.70 -13.63
CA ASN A 340 -2.72 -13.76 -14.87
C ASN A 340 -3.35 -15.12 -15.12
N ALA A 341 -2.64 -16.21 -14.85
CA ALA A 341 -3.16 -17.56 -15.00
C ALA A 341 -4.34 -17.84 -14.05
N GLU A 342 -4.28 -17.34 -12.82
CA GLU A 342 -5.32 -17.57 -11.81
C GLU A 342 -6.49 -16.57 -11.90
N PHE A 343 -6.25 -15.31 -12.31
CA PHE A 343 -7.25 -14.24 -12.30
C PHE A 343 -7.55 -13.62 -13.68
N GLY A 344 -6.99 -14.18 -14.75
CA GLY A 344 -7.17 -13.61 -16.10
C GLY A 344 -8.55 -13.83 -16.70
N VAL A 345 -9.29 -14.86 -16.25
CA VAL A 345 -10.60 -15.21 -16.77
C VAL A 345 -11.63 -15.26 -15.64
N ASN A 346 -12.52 -14.28 -15.60
CA ASN A 346 -13.66 -14.30 -14.68
C ASN A 346 -14.76 -15.23 -15.18
N LEU A 347 -14.96 -16.36 -14.51
CA LEU A 347 -15.98 -17.35 -14.86
C LEU A 347 -17.42 -16.83 -14.67
N ALA A 348 -17.58 -15.79 -13.85
CA ALA A 348 -18.86 -15.09 -13.61
C ALA A 348 -19.08 -13.91 -14.57
N GLU A 349 -18.25 -13.75 -15.61
CA GLU A 349 -18.47 -12.70 -16.60
C GLU A 349 -19.80 -12.93 -17.33
N ASN A 350 -20.70 -11.96 -17.24
CA ASN A 350 -22.09 -12.03 -17.71
C ASN A 350 -22.95 -13.15 -17.04
N ALA A 351 -22.57 -13.58 -15.82
CA ALA A 351 -23.40 -14.48 -15.02
C ALA A 351 -24.64 -13.76 -14.47
N GLU A 352 -25.70 -14.52 -14.23
CA GLU A 352 -26.85 -14.03 -13.47
C GLU A 352 -26.44 -13.87 -11.99
N ILE A 353 -26.58 -12.67 -11.43
CA ILE A 353 -26.37 -12.39 -10.01
C ILE A 353 -27.74 -12.04 -9.40
N ILE A 354 -28.23 -12.89 -8.52
CA ILE A 354 -29.49 -12.67 -7.79
C ILE A 354 -29.15 -12.10 -6.42
N GLU A 355 -29.69 -10.92 -6.11
CA GLU A 355 -29.56 -10.27 -4.83
C GLU A 355 -30.83 -10.46 -3.98
N ASN A 356 -30.72 -11.13 -2.83
CA ASN A 356 -31.80 -11.33 -1.87
C ASN A 356 -31.53 -10.54 -0.61
N LYS A 357 -32.31 -9.48 -0.34
CA LYS A 357 -32.22 -8.65 0.88
C LYS A 357 -33.24 -9.12 1.91
N LYS A 358 -32.83 -9.24 3.16
CA LYS A 358 -33.77 -9.41 4.29
C LYS A 358 -34.25 -8.05 4.75
N THR A 359 -35.58 -7.90 4.89
CA THR A 359 -36.28 -6.62 5.10
C THR A 359 -35.89 -5.90 6.39
N ASP A 360 -35.50 -6.64 7.44
CA ASP A 360 -35.26 -6.10 8.79
C ASP A 360 -33.78 -6.23 9.27
N SER A 361 -32.87 -6.56 8.37
CA SER A 361 -31.46 -6.70 8.71
C SER A 361 -30.57 -6.28 7.54
N TYR A 362 -29.31 -5.95 7.81
CA TYR A 362 -28.32 -5.70 6.76
C TYR A 362 -27.80 -6.98 6.08
N GLN A 363 -28.44 -8.14 6.35
CA GLN A 363 -28.11 -9.41 5.73
C GLN A 363 -28.56 -9.43 4.27
N THR A 364 -27.65 -9.75 3.40
CA THR A 364 -27.89 -9.85 1.96
C THR A 364 -27.24 -11.12 1.43
N GLU A 365 -27.88 -11.78 0.49
CA GLU A 365 -27.32 -12.93 -0.23
C GLU A 365 -27.13 -12.54 -1.69
N PHE A 366 -25.96 -12.88 -2.24
CA PHE A 366 -25.64 -12.76 -3.65
C PHE A 366 -25.46 -14.17 -4.20
N ILE A 367 -26.32 -14.60 -5.11
CA ILE A 367 -26.24 -15.91 -5.76
C ILE A 367 -25.73 -15.69 -7.17
N VAL A 368 -24.59 -16.28 -7.51
CA VAL A 368 -23.96 -16.23 -8.82
C VAL A 368 -24.23 -17.57 -9.51
N LYS A 369 -24.89 -17.54 -10.66
CA LYS A 369 -25.13 -18.71 -11.51
C LYS A 369 -24.19 -18.71 -12.70
N LEU A 370 -23.28 -19.67 -12.72
CA LEU A 370 -22.32 -19.85 -13.80
C LEU A 370 -22.98 -20.58 -14.98
N LYS A 371 -22.40 -20.44 -16.17
CA LYS A 371 -22.91 -21.09 -17.39
C LYS A 371 -22.86 -22.63 -17.36
N LYS A 372 -21.94 -23.18 -16.55
CA LYS A 372 -21.74 -24.64 -16.41
C LYS A 372 -21.06 -24.95 -15.09
N LYS A 373 -21.22 -26.17 -14.62
CA LYS A 373 -20.51 -26.74 -13.48
C LYS A 373 -19.04 -26.91 -13.83
N GLN A 374 -18.14 -26.39 -12.98
CA GLN A 374 -16.69 -26.44 -13.16
C GLN A 374 -15.95 -26.27 -11.84
N PRO A 375 -14.67 -26.68 -11.76
CA PRO A 375 -13.83 -26.41 -10.60
C PRO A 375 -13.63 -24.91 -10.41
N LEU A 376 -13.69 -24.46 -9.16
CA LEU A 376 -13.48 -23.08 -8.73
C LEU A 376 -12.34 -23.02 -7.73
N LYS A 377 -11.45 -22.05 -7.88
CA LYS A 377 -10.30 -21.85 -6.97
C LYS A 377 -10.44 -20.61 -6.13
N TYR A 378 -11.00 -19.53 -6.67
CA TYR A 378 -11.05 -18.24 -6.00
C TYR A 378 -12.40 -17.55 -6.21
N ILE A 379 -12.80 -16.79 -5.18
CA ILE A 379 -13.85 -15.78 -5.27
C ILE A 379 -13.24 -14.44 -4.92
N GLU A 380 -13.43 -13.44 -5.78
CA GLU A 380 -13.03 -12.07 -5.55
C GLU A 380 -14.27 -11.22 -5.30
N LEU A 381 -14.32 -10.56 -4.14
CA LEU A 381 -15.41 -9.72 -3.68
C LEU A 381 -14.94 -8.27 -3.58
N ALA A 382 -15.80 -7.31 -3.85
CA ALA A 382 -15.57 -5.90 -3.52
C ALA A 382 -16.87 -5.21 -3.16
N GLU A 383 -16.87 -4.53 -2.02
CA GLU A 383 -17.92 -3.57 -1.66
C GLU A 383 -17.82 -2.31 -2.52
N THR A 384 -18.93 -1.58 -2.65
CA THR A 384 -18.90 -0.21 -3.19
C THR A 384 -18.20 0.73 -2.21
N ILE A 385 -16.86 0.56 -2.11
CA ILE A 385 -16.02 1.21 -1.11
C ILE A 385 -16.07 2.75 -1.20
N ALA A 386 -16.44 3.30 -2.35
CA ALA A 386 -16.70 4.74 -2.52
C ALA A 386 -17.83 5.26 -1.60
N GLU A 387 -18.70 4.37 -1.12
CA GLU A 387 -19.75 4.68 -0.16
C GLU A 387 -19.38 4.32 1.30
N GLY A 388 -18.11 3.97 1.56
CA GLY A 388 -17.59 3.51 2.85
C GLY A 388 -17.54 1.99 2.98
N GLN A 389 -16.91 1.49 4.05
CA GLN A 389 -16.74 0.06 4.32
C GLN A 389 -17.80 -0.45 5.31
N LYS A 390 -18.50 -1.51 4.97
CA LYS A 390 -19.73 -1.93 5.71
C LYS A 390 -19.69 -3.36 6.22
N VAL A 391 -19.07 -4.30 5.49
CA VAL A 391 -19.16 -5.74 5.82
C VAL A 391 -18.29 -6.10 7.01
N GLU A 392 -18.91 -6.69 8.04
CA GLU A 392 -18.23 -7.26 9.22
C GLU A 392 -17.90 -8.74 9.03
N SER A 393 -18.81 -9.49 8.40
CA SER A 393 -18.63 -10.92 8.16
C SER A 393 -19.50 -11.45 7.05
N PHE A 394 -19.02 -12.50 6.38
CA PHE A 394 -19.74 -13.20 5.33
C PHE A 394 -19.47 -14.70 5.33
N LYS A 395 -20.30 -15.46 4.64
CA LYS A 395 -20.12 -16.90 4.38
C LYS A 395 -20.23 -17.18 2.90
N ILE A 396 -19.53 -18.19 2.44
CA ILE A 396 -19.57 -18.67 1.06
C ILE A 396 -20.11 -20.09 1.08
N TYR A 397 -20.99 -20.38 0.13
CA TYR A 397 -21.58 -21.68 -0.10
C TYR A 397 -21.51 -22.04 -1.59
N SER A 398 -21.34 -23.32 -1.87
CA SER A 398 -21.53 -23.91 -3.18
C SER A 398 -22.81 -24.74 -3.23
N LYS A 399 -23.42 -24.86 -4.38
CA LYS A 399 -24.60 -25.72 -4.59
C LYS A 399 -24.16 -27.10 -5.08
N ASN A 400 -24.61 -28.16 -4.41
CA ASN A 400 -24.31 -29.54 -4.82
C ASN A 400 -25.35 -30.10 -5.81
N ASP A 401 -25.16 -31.34 -6.26
CA ASP A 401 -26.04 -32.02 -7.23
C ASP A 401 -27.44 -32.28 -6.67
N ASP A 402 -27.61 -32.36 -5.36
CA ASP A 402 -28.91 -32.52 -4.70
C ASP A 402 -29.62 -31.18 -4.48
N ASN A 403 -29.13 -30.10 -5.09
CA ASN A 403 -29.62 -28.71 -4.92
C ASN A 403 -29.50 -28.17 -3.48
N LEU A 404 -28.61 -28.71 -2.66
CA LEU A 404 -28.34 -28.26 -1.30
C LEU A 404 -27.13 -27.33 -1.28
N TRP A 405 -27.14 -26.36 -0.35
CA TRP A 405 -26.03 -25.43 -0.12
C TRP A 405 -24.99 -26.03 0.85
N ASN A 406 -23.79 -26.30 0.36
CA ASN A 406 -22.65 -26.70 1.16
C ASN A 406 -21.90 -25.47 1.63
N PHE A 407 -21.55 -25.41 2.92
CA PHE A 407 -20.70 -24.35 3.47
C PHE A 407 -19.24 -24.57 3.03
N GLU A 408 -18.62 -23.53 2.49
CA GLU A 408 -17.25 -23.59 2.01
C GLU A 408 -16.30 -22.78 2.90
N LYS A 409 -16.58 -21.51 3.11
CA LYS A 409 -15.68 -20.60 3.84
C LYS A 409 -16.46 -19.56 4.64
N HIS A 410 -15.83 -19.10 5.72
CA HIS A 410 -16.22 -17.92 6.47
C HIS A 410 -15.17 -16.82 6.25
N GLY A 411 -15.61 -15.58 6.06
CA GLY A 411 -14.77 -14.40 5.95
C GLY A 411 -15.21 -13.27 6.87
N THR A 412 -14.33 -12.33 7.08
CA THR A 412 -14.54 -11.12 7.87
C THR A 412 -14.91 -9.95 6.95
N THR A 413 -14.09 -8.88 6.93
CA THR A 413 -14.29 -7.70 6.07
C THR A 413 -14.10 -8.02 4.58
N ILE A 414 -14.76 -7.27 3.72
CA ILE A 414 -14.55 -7.29 2.27
C ILE A 414 -13.74 -6.06 1.83
N GLY A 415 -14.30 -4.87 1.97
CA GLY A 415 -13.69 -3.61 1.57
C GLY A 415 -13.50 -3.45 0.07
N SER A 416 -12.38 -2.86 -0.36
CA SER A 416 -12.09 -2.59 -1.76
C SER A 416 -11.84 -3.86 -2.59
N ARG A 417 -11.30 -4.92 -1.94
CA ARG A 417 -11.04 -6.23 -2.57
C ARG A 417 -10.81 -7.30 -1.51
N LYS A 418 -11.49 -8.42 -1.65
CA LYS A 418 -11.29 -9.63 -0.86
C LYS A 418 -11.20 -10.83 -1.76
N ILE A 419 -10.07 -11.53 -1.73
CA ILE A 419 -9.89 -12.82 -2.42
C ILE A 419 -10.05 -13.94 -1.40
N VAL A 420 -10.93 -14.88 -1.70
CA VAL A 420 -11.16 -16.08 -0.88
C VAL A 420 -10.72 -17.30 -1.67
N VAL A 421 -9.84 -18.08 -1.07
CA VAL A 421 -9.34 -19.34 -1.64
C VAL A 421 -10.34 -20.45 -1.34
N LEU A 422 -10.77 -21.15 -2.36
CA LEU A 422 -11.63 -22.33 -2.28
C LEU A 422 -10.79 -23.60 -2.41
N GLU A 423 -11.25 -24.70 -1.80
CA GLU A 423 -10.56 -25.99 -1.82
C GLU A 423 -11.50 -27.07 -2.35
N ASN A 424 -11.17 -27.64 -3.52
CA ASN A 424 -11.93 -28.77 -4.14
C ASN A 424 -13.42 -28.46 -4.39
N VAL A 425 -13.78 -27.21 -4.72
CA VAL A 425 -15.16 -26.81 -5.03
C VAL A 425 -15.41 -26.99 -6.52
N THR A 426 -16.45 -27.73 -6.87
CA THR A 426 -16.93 -27.90 -8.25
C THR A 426 -18.43 -27.66 -8.27
N THR A 427 -18.86 -26.57 -8.92
CA THR A 427 -20.27 -26.15 -8.91
C THR A 427 -20.57 -25.22 -10.10
N ASP A 428 -21.84 -24.95 -10.34
CA ASP A 428 -22.34 -23.88 -11.20
C ASP A 428 -23.09 -22.78 -10.43
N GLU A 429 -23.29 -22.95 -9.11
CA GLU A 429 -23.90 -21.89 -8.30
C GLU A 429 -23.10 -21.64 -7.01
N ILE A 430 -22.75 -20.36 -6.79
CA ILE A 430 -22.10 -19.87 -5.58
C ILE A 430 -23.02 -18.89 -4.89
N LYS A 431 -23.10 -18.99 -3.55
CA LYS A 431 -23.80 -18.01 -2.71
C LYS A 431 -22.82 -17.32 -1.77
N VAL A 432 -22.78 -16.00 -1.84
CA VAL A 432 -22.12 -15.13 -0.84
C VAL A 432 -23.20 -14.56 0.09
N GLN A 433 -23.17 -14.96 1.34
CA GLN A 433 -24.12 -14.50 2.35
C GLN A 433 -23.41 -13.50 3.28
N ILE A 434 -23.82 -12.23 3.24
CA ILE A 434 -23.39 -11.25 4.22
C ILE A 434 -24.13 -11.57 5.54
N THR A 435 -23.39 -11.93 6.58
CA THR A 435 -23.95 -12.36 7.86
C THR A 435 -24.01 -11.22 8.88
N SER A 436 -23.12 -10.22 8.74
CA SER A 436 -23.12 -9.00 9.55
C SER A 436 -22.57 -7.83 8.79
N ALA A 437 -23.18 -6.67 8.91
CA ALA A 437 -22.74 -5.41 8.32
C ALA A 437 -23.17 -4.21 9.16
N ARG A 438 -22.46 -3.08 9.00
CA ARG A 438 -22.74 -1.80 9.71
C ARG A 438 -23.87 -1.00 9.07
N ASP A 439 -24.13 -1.21 7.78
CA ASP A 439 -25.20 -0.57 7.00
C ASP A 439 -25.54 -1.45 5.78
N VAL A 440 -26.49 -1.01 4.95
CA VAL A 440 -26.88 -1.69 3.70
C VAL A 440 -25.66 -1.87 2.78
N VAL A 441 -25.40 -3.12 2.42
CA VAL A 441 -24.26 -3.49 1.58
C VAL A 441 -24.63 -3.38 0.10
N LYS A 442 -23.71 -2.82 -0.69
CA LYS A 442 -23.70 -2.89 -2.15
C LYS A 442 -22.37 -3.46 -2.58
N MET A 443 -22.37 -4.28 -3.61
CA MET A 443 -21.17 -4.86 -4.18
C MET A 443 -20.86 -4.22 -5.53
N ASP A 444 -19.58 -3.88 -5.76
CA ASP A 444 -19.10 -3.48 -7.09
C ASP A 444 -18.90 -4.69 -7.97
N TRP A 445 -18.46 -5.81 -7.38
CA TRP A 445 -18.37 -7.08 -8.08
C TRP A 445 -18.36 -8.30 -7.16
N VAL A 446 -18.78 -9.42 -7.72
CA VAL A 446 -18.54 -10.78 -7.29
C VAL A 446 -17.95 -11.52 -8.48
N LYS A 447 -16.65 -11.82 -8.45
CA LYS A 447 -15.97 -12.55 -9.52
C LYS A 447 -15.60 -13.95 -9.04
N VAL A 448 -15.51 -14.87 -9.98
CA VAL A 448 -15.24 -16.29 -9.70
C VAL A 448 -14.15 -16.77 -10.66
N TYR A 449 -13.17 -17.53 -10.13
CA TYR A 449 -12.04 -18.03 -10.90
C TYR A 449 -11.75 -19.50 -10.61
#